data_5b03b572ff54df28e902b825f7709bd8
#
_entry.id   5b03b572ff54df28e902b825f7709bd8
#
_cell.length_a   1.000
_cell.length_b   1.000
_cell.length_c   1.000
_cell.angle_alpha   90.00
_cell.angle_beta   90.00
_cell.angle_gamma   90.00
#
_symmetry.space_group_name_H-M   'P 1'
#
loop_
_entity.id
_entity.type
_entity.pdbx_description
1 polymer ?
#
loop_
_entity_poly.entity_id
_entity_poly.type
_entity_poly.pdbx_seq_one_letter_code
_entity_poly.pdbx_strand_id
1 'polypeptide(L)'
;MYKRQVQWAGHKPGLSRTRTLLAALGDPHKKLRFVHVAGTNGKGSTAAMLASCLQAAGYRVGLYTSPFINRFNERIQVNGEQIPDDALVRLVERVRPAADAMADVPTEFEIITALGMLWFAEEKCDIVVLEVGLGGTLDSTNVIDPPECAVITALGMDHVKELGPTLADIAAAKAGIIKPGSPVVSYGGVPEADAVIARTAEEKHAPLTVVDFSRLNVEGGRSPPP
;
A
#
# COMPACT_ATOMS: atom_id res chain seq x y z
N MET A 1 20.91 -2.49 -15.18
CA MET A 1 20.47 -3.10 -16.46
C MET A 1 19.06 -3.69 -16.35
N TYR A 2 18.72 -4.46 -15.32
CA TYR A 2 17.40 -5.08 -15.09
C TYR A 2 16.24 -4.07 -14.99
N LYS A 3 16.42 -2.93 -14.29
CA LYS A 3 15.41 -1.85 -14.20
C LYS A 3 14.95 -1.31 -15.57
N ARG A 4 15.83 -1.21 -16.58
CA ARG A 4 15.46 -0.69 -17.90
C ARG A 4 14.56 -1.63 -18.69
N GLN A 5 14.68 -2.94 -18.52
CA GLN A 5 13.87 -3.93 -19.22
C GLN A 5 12.44 -3.99 -18.68
N VAL A 6 12.25 -3.73 -17.37
CA VAL A 6 10.96 -3.81 -16.70
C VAL A 6 10.14 -2.51 -16.83
N GLN A 7 10.79 -1.34 -16.92
CA GLN A 7 10.13 -0.05 -17.14
C GLN A 7 9.28 0.02 -18.43
N TRP A 8 9.61 -0.80 -19.44
CA TRP A 8 8.86 -0.88 -20.69
C TRP A 8 7.54 -1.64 -20.59
N ALA A 9 7.30 -2.40 -19.52
CA ALA A 9 6.06 -3.14 -19.34
C ALA A 9 4.83 -2.25 -19.08
N GLY A 10 5.05 -0.97 -18.74
CA GLY A 10 3.98 0.00 -18.49
C GLY A 10 3.12 -0.36 -17.28
N HIS A 11 2.01 0.38 -17.10
CA HIS A 11 0.99 0.03 -16.11
C HIS A 11 0.13 -1.09 -16.69
N LYS A 12 0.20 -2.27 -16.08
CA LYS A 12 -0.64 -3.44 -16.42
C LYS A 12 -1.55 -3.72 -15.23
N PRO A 13 -2.83 -3.32 -15.25
CA PRO A 13 -3.76 -3.61 -14.16
C PRO A 13 -3.96 -5.12 -13.98
N GLY A 14 -4.08 -5.54 -12.72
CA GLY A 14 -4.38 -6.94 -12.36
C GLY A 14 -3.44 -7.51 -11.32
N LEU A 15 -3.94 -8.47 -10.55
CA LEU A 15 -3.22 -9.08 -9.42
C LEU A 15 -2.59 -10.45 -9.75
N SER A 16 -2.91 -11.01 -10.92
CA SER A 16 -2.50 -12.38 -11.29
C SER A 16 -0.98 -12.53 -11.33
N ARG A 17 -0.27 -11.58 -11.97
CA ARG A 17 1.20 -11.63 -12.05
C ARG A 17 1.85 -11.55 -10.67
N THR A 18 1.41 -10.61 -9.82
CA THR A 18 1.93 -10.48 -8.47
C THR A 18 1.68 -11.76 -7.66
N ARG A 19 0.47 -12.35 -7.77
CA ARG A 19 0.16 -13.63 -7.11
C ARG A 19 1.03 -14.77 -7.60
N THR A 20 1.21 -14.89 -8.92
CA THR A 20 2.07 -15.92 -9.51
C THR A 20 3.51 -15.77 -9.04
N LEU A 21 4.04 -14.54 -9.05
CA LEU A 21 5.39 -14.26 -8.58
C LEU A 21 5.55 -14.60 -7.08
N LEU A 22 4.63 -14.16 -6.24
CA LEU A 22 4.67 -14.43 -4.80
C LEU A 22 4.53 -15.94 -4.51
N ALA A 23 3.69 -16.66 -5.24
CA ALA A 23 3.56 -18.10 -5.10
C ALA A 23 4.88 -18.82 -5.43
N ALA A 24 5.57 -18.42 -6.52
CA ALA A 24 6.88 -18.95 -6.88
C ALA A 24 7.96 -18.64 -5.82
N LEU A 25 7.75 -17.61 -5.00
CA LEU A 25 8.64 -17.21 -3.90
C LEU A 25 8.23 -17.78 -2.54
N GLY A 26 7.21 -18.65 -2.49
CA GLY A 26 6.74 -19.32 -1.27
C GLY A 26 5.76 -18.50 -0.45
N ASP A 27 5.00 -17.61 -1.10
CA ASP A 27 3.92 -16.80 -0.52
C ASP A 27 4.33 -16.03 0.76
N PRO A 28 5.44 -15.26 0.76
CA PRO A 28 5.96 -14.62 1.96
C PRO A 28 4.94 -13.69 2.63
N HIS A 29 4.06 -13.05 1.86
CA HIS A 29 3.01 -12.15 2.33
C HIS A 29 1.98 -12.83 3.24
N LYS A 30 1.73 -14.13 3.09
CA LYS A 30 0.79 -14.88 3.94
C LYS A 30 1.26 -15.07 5.39
N LYS A 31 2.52 -14.75 5.67
CA LYS A 31 3.11 -14.81 7.03
C LYS A 31 3.09 -13.47 7.74
N LEU A 32 2.59 -12.43 7.09
CA LEU A 32 2.63 -11.05 7.55
C LEU A 32 1.23 -10.53 7.87
N ARG A 33 1.16 -9.58 8.79
CA ARG A 33 -0.03 -8.79 9.09
C ARG A 33 0.14 -7.40 8.50
N PHE A 34 -0.95 -6.75 8.10
CA PHE A 34 -0.88 -5.50 7.36
C PHE A 34 -1.80 -4.41 7.91
N VAL A 35 -1.32 -3.16 7.88
CA VAL A 35 -2.17 -1.96 7.75
C VAL A 35 -2.03 -1.48 6.32
N HIS A 36 -3.12 -1.43 5.56
CA HIS A 36 -3.10 -1.10 4.13
C HIS A 36 -3.59 0.32 3.91
N VAL A 37 -2.77 1.17 3.28
CA VAL A 37 -3.01 2.61 3.19
C VAL A 37 -3.20 3.03 1.72
N ALA A 38 -4.42 3.48 1.37
CA ALA A 38 -4.75 4.09 0.08
C ALA A 38 -5.15 5.56 0.25
N GLY A 39 -5.26 6.28 -0.85
CA GLY A 39 -5.68 7.69 -0.86
C GLY A 39 -5.08 8.44 -2.04
N THR A 40 -5.44 9.72 -2.19
CA THR A 40 -4.81 10.61 -3.17
C THR A 40 -3.62 11.30 -2.51
N ASN A 41 -3.83 12.01 -1.43
CA ASN A 41 -2.80 12.77 -0.71
C ASN A 41 -2.59 12.21 0.69
N GLY A 42 -1.37 12.32 1.21
CA GLY A 42 -1.03 11.97 2.58
C GLY A 42 -0.79 10.50 2.87
N LYS A 43 -0.82 9.59 1.88
CA LYS A 43 -0.58 8.15 2.07
C LYS A 43 0.76 7.88 2.78
N GLY A 44 1.86 8.33 2.20
CA GLY A 44 3.21 8.10 2.74
C GLY A 44 3.41 8.73 4.12
N SER A 45 2.89 9.94 4.35
CA SER A 45 2.95 10.59 5.67
C SER A 45 2.17 9.82 6.72
N THR A 46 0.94 9.38 6.38
CA THR A 46 0.12 8.55 7.27
C THR A 46 0.79 7.20 7.54
N ALA A 47 1.35 6.57 6.51
CA ALA A 47 2.07 5.30 6.66
C ALA A 47 3.30 5.44 7.57
N ALA A 48 4.09 6.49 7.41
CA ALA A 48 5.25 6.76 8.27
C ALA A 48 4.86 7.03 9.73
N MET A 49 3.81 7.83 9.97
CA MET A 49 3.29 8.08 11.32
C MET A 49 2.76 6.80 11.98
N LEU A 50 2.00 5.98 11.25
CA LEU A 50 1.49 4.69 11.74
C LEU A 50 2.65 3.74 12.09
N ALA A 51 3.65 3.65 11.21
CA ALA A 51 4.83 2.82 11.46
C ALA A 51 5.56 3.27 12.72
N SER A 52 5.75 4.58 12.93
CA SER A 52 6.37 5.14 14.14
C SER A 52 5.57 4.84 15.40
N CYS A 53 4.24 4.98 15.36
CA CYS A 53 3.38 4.65 16.51
C CYS A 53 3.44 3.15 16.86
N LEU A 54 3.38 2.28 15.86
CA LEU A 54 3.47 0.83 16.06
C LEU A 54 4.84 0.41 16.61
N GLN A 55 5.91 1.02 16.10
CA GLN A 55 7.26 0.80 16.62
C GLN A 55 7.38 1.25 18.08
N ALA A 56 6.83 2.43 18.43
CA ALA A 56 6.79 2.91 19.81
C ALA A 56 5.97 1.99 20.74
N ALA A 57 4.99 1.27 20.21
CA ALA A 57 4.22 0.25 20.91
C ALA A 57 4.97 -1.10 21.04
N GLY A 58 6.20 -1.21 20.54
CA GLY A 58 7.06 -2.38 20.70
C GLY A 58 7.00 -3.41 19.58
N TYR A 59 6.26 -3.13 18.48
CA TYR A 59 6.22 -4.02 17.32
C TYR A 59 7.48 -3.87 16.45
N ARG A 60 7.86 -4.98 15.79
CA ARG A 60 8.80 -4.94 14.68
C ARG A 60 8.03 -4.60 13.40
N VAL A 61 8.20 -3.40 12.91
CA VAL A 61 7.35 -2.80 11.89
C VAL A 61 8.06 -2.74 10.55
N GLY A 62 7.44 -3.34 9.52
CA GLY A 62 7.77 -3.08 8.13
C GLY A 62 7.04 -1.83 7.62
N LEU A 63 7.71 -1.02 6.82
CA LEU A 63 7.13 0.13 6.13
C LEU A 63 7.43 0.02 4.64
N TYR A 64 6.37 0.01 3.81
CA TYR A 64 6.47 0.04 2.36
C TYR A 64 5.85 1.31 1.82
N THR A 65 6.62 2.12 1.10
CA THR A 65 6.19 3.42 0.57
C THR A 65 6.53 3.61 -0.91
N SER A 66 5.79 4.51 -1.60
CA SER A 66 6.04 4.86 -2.99
C SER A 66 5.51 6.27 -3.33
N PRO A 67 6.24 7.03 -4.19
CA PRO A 67 7.59 6.77 -4.67
C PRO A 67 8.67 7.01 -3.61
N PHE A 68 9.93 6.70 -3.90
CA PHE A 68 11.06 7.17 -3.09
C PHE A 68 11.41 8.63 -3.42
N ILE A 69 12.02 9.35 -2.47
CA ILE A 69 12.42 10.76 -2.63
C ILE A 69 13.88 10.86 -3.10
N ASN A 70 14.80 10.24 -2.37
CA ASN A 70 16.25 10.31 -2.65
C ASN A 70 16.82 8.97 -3.11
N ARG A 71 16.50 7.89 -2.41
CA ARG A 71 17.07 6.56 -2.63
C ARG A 71 16.00 5.50 -2.77
N PHE A 72 16.21 4.56 -3.66
CA PHE A 72 15.31 3.43 -3.88
C PHE A 72 14.99 2.66 -2.59
N ASN A 73 15.97 2.51 -1.70
CA ASN A 73 15.88 1.75 -0.45
C ASN A 73 14.82 2.32 0.52
N GLU A 74 14.48 3.61 0.40
CA GLU A 74 13.42 4.25 1.19
C GLU A 74 12.06 3.56 1.07
N ARG A 75 11.83 2.83 -0.04
CA ARG A 75 10.58 2.11 -0.29
C ARG A 75 10.35 0.95 0.68
N ILE A 76 11.42 0.40 1.28
CA ILE A 76 11.37 -0.81 2.09
C ILE A 76 12.19 -0.55 3.36
N GLN A 77 11.49 -0.42 4.48
CA GLN A 77 12.12 -0.11 5.77
C GLN A 77 11.63 -1.09 6.84
N VAL A 78 12.48 -1.37 7.82
CA VAL A 78 12.13 -2.11 9.03
C VAL A 78 12.57 -1.30 10.23
N ASN A 79 11.65 -0.97 11.13
CA ASN A 79 11.90 -0.12 12.30
C ASN A 79 12.63 1.20 11.96
N GLY A 80 12.26 1.84 10.85
CA GLY A 80 12.85 3.10 10.39
C GLY A 80 14.17 2.96 9.63
N GLU A 81 14.76 1.77 9.58
CA GLU A 81 15.99 1.51 8.84
C GLU A 81 15.68 1.01 7.43
N GLN A 82 16.28 1.65 6.44
CA GLN A 82 16.13 1.25 5.04
C GLN A 82 16.77 -0.11 4.78
N ILE A 83 16.20 -0.87 3.86
CA ILE A 83 16.80 -2.13 3.41
C ILE A 83 18.27 -1.90 2.99
N PRO A 84 19.25 -2.66 3.50
CA PRO A 84 20.64 -2.58 3.09
C PRO A 84 20.85 -2.91 1.60
N ASP A 85 21.85 -2.30 0.98
CA ASP A 85 22.13 -2.51 -0.45
C ASP A 85 22.46 -3.98 -0.78
N ASP A 86 23.22 -4.65 0.08
CA ASP A 86 23.57 -6.08 -0.06
C ASP A 86 22.34 -6.99 0.10
N ALA A 87 21.44 -6.69 1.02
CA ALA A 87 20.18 -7.41 1.18
C ALA A 87 19.27 -7.20 -0.06
N LEU A 88 19.21 -5.98 -0.58
CA LEU A 88 18.44 -5.68 -1.79
C LEU A 88 19.00 -6.45 -3.00
N VAL A 89 20.33 -6.49 -3.17
CA VAL A 89 20.98 -7.26 -4.26
C VAL A 89 20.65 -8.75 -4.13
N ARG A 90 20.81 -9.32 -2.95
CA ARG A 90 20.51 -10.74 -2.66
C ARG A 90 19.04 -11.08 -2.97
N LEU A 91 18.11 -10.21 -2.59
CA LEU A 91 16.69 -10.42 -2.86
C LEU A 91 16.37 -10.30 -4.35
N VAL A 92 17.00 -9.37 -5.07
CA VAL A 92 16.85 -9.26 -6.53
C VAL A 92 17.35 -10.53 -7.22
N GLU A 93 18.50 -11.08 -6.80
CA GLU A 93 19.02 -12.36 -7.34
C GLU A 93 18.08 -13.53 -7.07
N ARG A 94 17.37 -13.53 -5.94
CA ARG A 94 16.37 -14.54 -5.60
C ARG A 94 15.07 -14.40 -6.41
N VAL A 95 14.59 -13.17 -6.61
CA VAL A 95 13.31 -12.87 -7.30
C VAL A 95 13.45 -13.04 -8.81
N ARG A 96 14.59 -12.65 -9.36
CA ARG A 96 14.85 -12.60 -10.81
C ARG A 96 14.54 -13.91 -11.54
N PRO A 97 15.02 -15.10 -11.13
CA PRO A 97 14.72 -16.34 -11.82
C PRO A 97 13.23 -16.67 -11.89
N ALA A 98 12.48 -16.36 -10.80
CA ALA A 98 11.03 -16.55 -10.76
C ALA A 98 10.31 -15.58 -11.72
N ALA A 99 10.74 -14.33 -11.77
CA ALA A 99 10.17 -13.30 -12.64
C ALA A 99 10.49 -13.59 -14.13
N ASP A 100 11.71 -13.99 -14.43
CA ASP A 100 12.16 -14.31 -15.80
C ASP A 100 11.47 -15.58 -16.36
N ALA A 101 11.03 -16.51 -15.51
CA ALA A 101 10.30 -17.70 -15.90
C ALA A 101 8.82 -17.46 -16.20
N MET A 102 8.27 -16.27 -15.87
CA MET A 102 6.87 -15.96 -16.10
C MET A 102 6.60 -15.60 -17.57
N ALA A 103 5.57 -16.22 -18.17
CA ALA A 103 5.14 -15.91 -19.53
C ALA A 103 4.59 -14.46 -19.65
N ASP A 104 3.85 -13.98 -18.65
CA ASP A 104 3.46 -12.56 -18.52
C ASP A 104 4.40 -11.88 -17.53
N VAL A 105 5.37 -11.16 -18.08
CA VAL A 105 6.46 -10.52 -17.33
C VAL A 105 5.91 -9.51 -16.33
N PRO A 106 6.27 -9.62 -15.03
CA PRO A 106 5.82 -8.68 -14.02
C PRO A 106 6.38 -7.28 -14.24
N THR A 107 5.61 -6.26 -13.86
CA THR A 107 6.04 -4.87 -13.89
C THR A 107 7.10 -4.59 -12.82
N GLU A 108 7.81 -3.45 -12.95
CA GLU A 108 8.76 -3.02 -11.92
C GLU A 108 8.12 -2.93 -10.54
N PHE A 109 6.90 -2.36 -10.44
CA PHE A 109 6.22 -2.21 -9.15
C PHE A 109 5.80 -3.56 -8.54
N GLU A 110 5.39 -4.53 -9.35
CA GLU A 110 5.08 -5.89 -8.91
C GLU A 110 6.33 -6.61 -8.36
N ILE A 111 7.48 -6.41 -9.01
CA ILE A 111 8.77 -6.95 -8.51
C ILE A 111 9.16 -6.29 -7.20
N ILE A 112 9.06 -4.95 -7.11
CA ILE A 112 9.40 -4.21 -5.88
C ILE A 112 8.50 -4.64 -4.73
N THR A 113 7.20 -4.83 -4.99
CA THR A 113 6.26 -5.35 -4.00
C THR A 113 6.69 -6.73 -3.50
N ALA A 114 7.07 -7.64 -4.39
CA ALA A 114 7.56 -8.96 -4.00
C ALA A 114 8.87 -8.90 -3.18
N LEU A 115 9.80 -8.01 -3.53
CA LEU A 115 11.03 -7.75 -2.75
C LEU A 115 10.70 -7.29 -1.33
N GLY A 116 9.75 -6.34 -1.18
CA GLY A 116 9.30 -5.87 0.12
C GLY A 116 8.70 -7.00 0.97
N MET A 117 7.79 -7.81 0.38
CA MET A 117 7.17 -8.94 1.09
C MET A 117 8.20 -9.98 1.55
N LEU A 118 9.21 -10.28 0.72
CA LEU A 118 10.30 -11.17 1.12
C LEU A 118 11.12 -10.60 2.26
N TRP A 119 11.52 -9.33 2.17
CA TRP A 119 12.31 -8.67 3.20
C TRP A 119 11.59 -8.64 4.54
N PHE A 120 10.34 -8.21 4.57
CA PHE A 120 9.55 -8.16 5.81
C PHE A 120 9.35 -9.53 6.44
N ALA A 121 9.18 -10.59 5.62
CA ALA A 121 9.08 -11.95 6.13
C ALA A 121 10.41 -12.49 6.67
N GLU A 122 11.54 -12.19 6.02
CA GLU A 122 12.90 -12.55 6.50
C GLU A 122 13.22 -11.83 7.81
N GLU A 123 12.87 -10.53 7.89
CA GLU A 123 13.05 -9.72 9.10
C GLU A 123 12.02 -10.02 10.19
N LYS A 124 11.09 -10.95 9.96
CA LYS A 124 10.05 -11.35 10.92
C LYS A 124 9.27 -10.16 11.47
N CYS A 125 8.85 -9.26 10.58
CA CYS A 125 8.02 -8.13 10.98
C CYS A 125 6.71 -8.63 11.59
N ASP A 126 6.32 -8.06 12.72
CA ASP A 126 5.04 -8.35 13.38
C ASP A 126 3.87 -7.77 12.60
N ILE A 127 4.10 -6.60 11.98
CA ILE A 127 3.12 -5.88 11.19
C ILE A 127 3.81 -5.04 10.11
N VAL A 128 3.18 -4.90 8.95
CA VAL A 128 3.66 -4.09 7.84
C VAL A 128 2.66 -2.99 7.53
N VAL A 129 3.11 -1.73 7.53
CA VAL A 129 2.35 -0.61 6.99
C VAL A 129 2.65 -0.51 5.51
N LEU A 130 1.63 -0.79 4.69
CA LEU A 130 1.73 -1.01 3.26
C LEU A 130 1.02 0.10 2.49
N GLU A 131 1.77 0.99 1.84
CA GLU A 131 1.22 2.05 1.00
C GLU A 131 0.89 1.52 -0.39
N VAL A 132 -0.32 1.82 -0.88
CA VAL A 132 -0.77 1.56 -2.25
C VAL A 132 -0.01 2.45 -3.23
N GLY A 133 0.44 1.88 -4.34
CA GLY A 133 1.09 2.65 -5.42
C GLY A 133 0.10 3.46 -6.23
N LEU A 134 -0.93 2.79 -6.78
CA LEU A 134 -1.94 3.42 -7.63
C LEU A 134 -3.32 2.79 -7.44
N GLY A 135 -4.34 3.63 -7.22
CA GLY A 135 -5.71 3.15 -7.06
C GLY A 135 -5.89 2.37 -5.76
N GLY A 136 -6.04 1.08 -5.83
CA GLY A 136 -6.21 0.14 -4.72
C GLY A 136 -6.64 -1.24 -5.22
N THR A 137 -7.80 -1.36 -5.86
CA THR A 137 -8.38 -2.64 -6.28
C THR A 137 -7.39 -3.53 -7.06
N LEU A 138 -6.69 -2.97 -8.02
CA LEU A 138 -5.77 -3.68 -8.91
C LEU A 138 -4.29 -3.39 -8.64
N ASP A 139 -4.00 -2.69 -7.53
CA ASP A 139 -2.64 -2.43 -7.11
C ASP A 139 -1.95 -3.70 -6.63
N SER A 140 -0.68 -3.89 -6.96
CA SER A 140 0.05 -5.11 -6.60
C SER A 140 0.15 -5.34 -5.09
N THR A 141 0.01 -4.29 -4.27
CA THR A 141 -0.05 -4.41 -2.81
C THR A 141 -1.34 -5.10 -2.33
N ASN A 142 -2.41 -5.08 -3.15
CA ASN A 142 -3.73 -5.61 -2.77
C ASN A 142 -3.87 -7.14 -2.90
N VAL A 143 -2.76 -7.86 -3.06
CA VAL A 143 -2.71 -9.33 -3.06
C VAL A 143 -2.82 -9.94 -1.65
N ILE A 144 -2.72 -9.12 -0.62
CA ILE A 144 -2.74 -9.53 0.79
C ILE A 144 -4.12 -10.05 1.22
N ASP A 145 -4.14 -10.87 2.27
CA ASP A 145 -5.35 -11.24 3.00
C ASP A 145 -5.96 -10.02 3.72
N PRO A 146 -7.16 -10.13 4.34
CA PRO A 146 -7.77 -9.00 5.05
C PRO A 146 -6.78 -8.35 6.02
N PRO A 147 -6.50 -7.03 5.86
CA PRO A 147 -5.57 -6.33 6.74
C PRO A 147 -6.17 -6.13 8.14
N GLU A 148 -5.32 -5.86 9.12
CA GLU A 148 -5.74 -5.45 10.46
C GLU A 148 -6.54 -4.14 10.41
N CYS A 149 -6.21 -3.28 9.47
CA CYS A 149 -6.96 -2.05 9.17
C CYS A 149 -6.68 -1.59 7.74
N ALA A 150 -7.73 -1.19 7.02
CA ALA A 150 -7.61 -0.43 5.78
C ALA A 150 -7.73 1.07 6.11
N VAL A 151 -6.82 1.87 5.60
CA VAL A 151 -6.81 3.32 5.81
C VAL A 151 -6.98 4.03 4.47
N ILE A 152 -7.97 4.91 4.37
CA ILE A 152 -8.20 5.74 3.19
C ILE A 152 -7.95 7.21 3.58
N THR A 153 -6.83 7.76 3.11
CA THR A 153 -6.44 9.15 3.35
C THR A 153 -7.22 10.12 2.45
N ALA A 154 -6.89 11.40 2.48
CA ALA A 154 -7.61 12.43 1.71
C ALA A 154 -7.74 12.06 0.23
N LEU A 155 -8.97 12.18 -0.30
CA LEU A 155 -9.31 11.92 -1.69
C LEU A 155 -9.42 13.22 -2.48
N GLY A 156 -8.99 13.16 -3.74
CA GLY A 156 -9.08 14.23 -4.71
C GLY A 156 -8.89 13.68 -6.12
N MET A 157 -9.05 14.55 -7.12
CA MET A 157 -8.84 14.18 -8.52
C MET A 157 -7.36 13.87 -8.76
N ASP A 158 -7.08 12.64 -9.18
CA ASP A 158 -5.74 12.17 -9.50
C ASP A 158 -5.83 10.94 -10.41
N HIS A 159 -4.82 10.74 -11.27
CA HIS A 159 -4.75 9.59 -12.16
C HIS A 159 -6.06 9.30 -12.93
N VAL A 160 -6.70 10.35 -13.45
CA VAL A 160 -8.03 10.28 -14.08
C VAL A 160 -8.06 9.30 -15.26
N LYS A 161 -6.94 9.15 -15.99
CA LYS A 161 -6.82 8.21 -17.10
C LYS A 161 -6.91 6.75 -16.67
N GLU A 162 -6.37 6.44 -15.50
CA GLU A 162 -6.27 5.09 -14.96
C GLU A 162 -7.45 4.73 -14.04
N LEU A 163 -7.96 5.70 -13.27
CA LEU A 163 -8.95 5.46 -12.23
C LEU A 163 -10.37 5.88 -12.58
N GLY A 164 -10.52 6.73 -13.61
CA GLY A 164 -11.83 7.26 -14.04
C GLY A 164 -11.98 8.77 -13.83
N PRO A 165 -12.98 9.38 -14.52
CA PRO A 165 -13.12 10.82 -14.60
C PRO A 165 -13.80 11.47 -13.39
N THR A 166 -14.33 10.70 -12.45
CA THR A 166 -15.08 11.23 -11.29
C THR A 166 -14.40 10.87 -9.96
N LEU A 167 -14.72 11.64 -8.91
CA LEU A 167 -14.29 11.32 -7.56
C LEU A 167 -14.87 9.98 -7.07
N ALA A 168 -16.09 9.63 -7.52
CA ALA A 168 -16.70 8.35 -7.23
C ALA A 168 -15.88 7.18 -7.82
N ASP A 169 -15.39 7.29 -9.06
CA ASP A 169 -14.56 6.28 -9.70
C ASP A 169 -13.24 6.10 -8.93
N ILE A 170 -12.60 7.23 -8.59
CA ILE A 170 -11.36 7.25 -7.82
C ILE A 170 -11.57 6.63 -6.42
N ALA A 171 -12.68 6.98 -5.76
CA ALA A 171 -13.04 6.40 -4.47
C ALA A 171 -13.30 4.90 -4.58
N ALA A 172 -14.01 4.44 -5.61
CA ALA A 172 -14.28 3.03 -5.86
C ALA A 172 -12.98 2.23 -6.07
N ALA A 173 -12.05 2.76 -6.86
CA ALA A 173 -10.75 2.14 -7.06
C ALA A 173 -9.96 2.01 -5.75
N LYS A 174 -9.99 3.05 -4.90
CA LYS A 174 -9.27 3.05 -3.61
C LYS A 174 -9.97 2.20 -2.55
N ALA A 175 -11.30 2.21 -2.51
CA ALA A 175 -12.10 1.36 -1.63
C ALA A 175 -11.91 -0.14 -1.90
N GLY A 176 -11.31 -0.52 -3.02
CA GLY A 176 -10.94 -1.91 -3.31
C GLY A 176 -9.94 -2.54 -2.34
N ILE A 177 -9.30 -1.76 -1.46
CA ILE A 177 -8.46 -2.28 -0.37
C ILE A 177 -9.29 -2.75 0.84
N ILE A 178 -10.57 -2.36 0.90
CA ILE A 178 -11.50 -2.80 1.95
C ILE A 178 -11.81 -4.27 1.73
N LYS A 179 -11.51 -5.10 2.72
CA LYS A 179 -11.73 -6.55 2.67
C LYS A 179 -12.80 -6.99 3.69
N PRO A 180 -13.45 -8.14 3.46
CA PRO A 180 -14.52 -8.60 4.35
C PRO A 180 -14.11 -8.60 5.82
N GLY A 181 -14.90 -7.94 6.66
CA GLY A 181 -14.71 -7.87 8.11
C GLY A 181 -13.54 -7.03 8.60
N SER A 182 -12.70 -6.51 7.71
CA SER A 182 -11.52 -5.73 8.09
C SER A 182 -11.91 -4.29 8.46
N PRO A 183 -11.49 -3.75 9.61
CA PRO A 183 -11.77 -2.37 9.99
C PRO A 183 -11.25 -1.37 8.96
N VAL A 184 -12.00 -0.28 8.79
CA VAL A 184 -11.67 0.81 7.86
C VAL A 184 -11.63 2.13 8.60
N VAL A 185 -10.59 2.91 8.38
CA VAL A 185 -10.51 4.31 8.79
C VAL A 185 -10.44 5.19 7.55
N SER A 186 -11.38 6.13 7.40
CA SER A 186 -11.42 7.07 6.28
C SER A 186 -11.23 8.51 6.77
N TYR A 187 -10.42 9.27 6.03
CA TYR A 187 -10.25 10.70 6.26
C TYR A 187 -11.58 11.45 6.13
N GLY A 188 -12.43 11.07 5.15
CA GLY A 188 -13.70 11.73 4.89
C GLY A 188 -13.57 13.12 4.28
N GLY A 189 -14.69 13.88 4.29
CA GLY A 189 -14.73 15.29 3.87
C GLY A 189 -15.07 15.52 2.40
N VAL A 190 -15.31 14.45 1.62
CA VAL A 190 -15.77 14.54 0.22
C VAL A 190 -17.03 13.68 0.07
N PRO A 191 -18.24 14.27 0.13
CA PRO A 191 -19.50 13.53 0.24
C PRO A 191 -19.70 12.44 -0.82
N GLU A 192 -19.34 12.72 -2.08
CA GLU A 192 -19.44 11.75 -3.17
C GLU A 192 -18.53 10.51 -2.94
N ALA A 193 -17.29 10.74 -2.52
CA ALA A 193 -16.32 9.70 -2.21
C ALA A 193 -16.69 8.95 -0.93
N ASP A 194 -17.16 9.67 0.09
CA ASP A 194 -17.55 9.12 1.39
C ASP A 194 -18.72 8.15 1.24
N ALA A 195 -19.70 8.47 0.36
CA ALA A 195 -20.81 7.58 0.05
C ALA A 195 -20.35 6.26 -0.59
N VAL A 196 -19.33 6.31 -1.47
CA VAL A 196 -18.75 5.10 -2.09
C VAL A 196 -18.02 4.24 -1.06
N ILE A 197 -17.21 4.87 -0.20
CA ILE A 197 -16.47 4.16 0.85
C ILE A 197 -17.45 3.51 1.84
N ALA A 198 -18.48 4.25 2.29
CA ALA A 198 -19.47 3.75 3.23
C ALA A 198 -20.22 2.54 2.66
N ARG A 199 -20.70 2.62 1.42
CA ARG A 199 -21.36 1.51 0.73
C ARG A 199 -20.43 0.29 0.62
N THR A 200 -19.17 0.49 0.21
CA THR A 200 -18.22 -0.62 0.08
C THR A 200 -17.93 -1.27 1.43
N ALA A 201 -17.82 -0.48 2.50
CA ALA A 201 -17.61 -0.99 3.85
C ALA A 201 -18.82 -1.82 4.32
N GLU A 202 -20.04 -1.35 4.07
CA GLU A 202 -21.28 -2.07 4.38
C GLU A 202 -21.36 -3.40 3.62
N GLU A 203 -21.15 -3.40 2.31
CA GLU A 203 -21.12 -4.60 1.46
C GLU A 203 -20.09 -5.64 1.92
N LYS A 204 -18.98 -5.19 2.51
CA LYS A 204 -17.90 -6.04 3.05
C LYS A 204 -18.07 -6.37 4.53
N HIS A 205 -19.14 -5.89 5.18
CA HIS A 205 -19.31 -6.01 6.63
C HIS A 205 -18.08 -5.51 7.41
N ALA A 206 -17.44 -4.45 6.89
CA ALA A 206 -16.23 -3.85 7.41
C ALA A 206 -16.60 -2.67 8.33
N PRO A 207 -16.22 -2.69 9.62
CA PRO A 207 -16.48 -1.56 10.50
C PRO A 207 -15.80 -0.30 9.98
N LEU A 208 -16.58 0.76 9.70
CA LEU A 208 -16.07 2.03 9.18
C LEU A 208 -16.01 3.09 10.29
N THR A 209 -14.85 3.71 10.43
CA THR A 209 -14.64 4.94 11.21
C THR A 209 -14.25 6.07 10.29
N VAL A 210 -15.04 7.16 10.29
CA VAL A 210 -14.69 8.40 9.60
C VAL A 210 -14.07 9.36 10.62
N VAL A 211 -12.97 10.03 10.24
CA VAL A 211 -12.26 10.96 11.12
C VAL A 211 -13.14 12.15 11.45
N ASP A 212 -13.31 12.42 12.74
CA ASP A 212 -14.06 13.58 13.27
C ASP A 212 -13.09 14.74 13.58
N PHE A 213 -12.98 15.67 12.66
CA PHE A 213 -12.11 16.85 12.78
C PHE A 213 -12.60 17.87 13.83
N SER A 214 -13.87 17.79 14.27
CA SER A 214 -14.39 18.68 15.32
C SER A 214 -13.69 18.48 16.66
N ARG A 215 -13.06 17.31 16.84
CA ARG A 215 -12.27 16.95 18.02
C ARG A 215 -10.80 17.39 17.94
N LEU A 216 -10.38 17.94 16.81
CA LEU A 216 -9.00 18.37 16.63
C LEU A 216 -8.81 19.74 17.33
N ASN A 217 -8.11 19.74 18.44
CA ASN A 217 -7.71 20.98 19.11
C ASN A 217 -6.28 21.30 18.70
N VAL A 218 -6.09 22.32 17.85
CA VAL A 218 -4.76 22.76 17.41
C VAL A 218 -4.40 24.01 18.17
N GLU A 219 -3.66 23.87 19.26
CA GLU A 219 -3.10 25.02 19.97
C GLU A 219 -1.95 25.63 19.16
N GLY A 220 -2.11 26.86 18.69
CA GLY A 220 -1.08 27.69 18.04
C GLY A 220 -0.84 27.44 16.55
N GLY A 221 -1.67 26.69 15.85
CA GLY A 221 -1.60 26.46 14.41
C GLY A 221 -2.68 27.19 13.62
N ARG A 222 -2.39 27.58 12.37
CA ARG A 222 -3.42 28.03 11.43
C ARG A 222 -4.37 26.88 11.19
N SER A 223 -5.67 27.17 11.18
CA SER A 223 -6.69 26.19 10.76
C SER A 223 -6.27 25.48 9.49
N PRO A 224 -6.50 24.15 9.36
CA PRO A 224 -6.28 23.47 8.10
C PRO A 224 -7.08 24.17 7.00
N PRO A 225 -6.57 24.27 5.76
CA PRO A 225 -7.33 24.83 4.68
C PRO A 225 -8.59 24.02 4.42
N PRO A 226 -9.68 24.70 3.98
CA PRO A 226 -10.95 24.06 3.67
C PRO A 226 -10.84 23.00 2.57
#